data_659ae4a90db83385616820a392d61c54
#
_entry.id   659ae4a90db83385616820a392d61c54
#
_cell.length_a   1.000
_cell.length_b   1.000
_cell.length_c   1.000
_cell.angle_alpha   90.00
_cell.angle_beta   90.00
_cell.angle_gamma   90.00
#
_symmetry.space_group_name_H-M   'P 1'
#
loop_
_entity.id
_entity.type
_entity.pdbx_description
1 polymer ?
#
loop_
_entity_poly.entity_id
_entity_poly.type
_entity_poly.pdbx_seq_one_letter_code
_entity_poly.pdbx_strand_id
1 'polypeptide(L)'
;MNLSLINPFRLSHLTVPLWFFVFVPYKLGEALLITLLPLFIVQTVNGSVTDVGRVHSLTSLAGVIAFIVWGNLSDRLKLRRPFLILGFCGFALCTALTAIAQGIEQVMIFCTLGAFFMAAITPVASALVIDGNPEDRWASAFGRFYQISGWSFVGGVLLGASWLAFIPIHWTSMGLRSLLLLASCAATVSLILCWKWVKEPRKSSEHRHYQPELQDVISVAVIERRAMFYSSRMLYFILHPSWRVNLLHNLSRPLLLYYACAAVFFFAVNVVFVPFPIFLTTHLGATNTQVLLITMGKAAIEAFFYLPMARFVQKRKGVQLQAWATAIRVAVFLIFSLVAVMPVHPLSLPLVGMAHLLTGLTWAAISISSTTIVATLAPKGQEAIAMGSYNSLIGIATIIGSLVGGMMAVSYGYSACFITGAILMGVTATRLFWIGRMPNLILQKQGNPIK
;
A
#
# COMPACT_ATOMS: atom_id res chain seq x y z
N MET A 1 -30.47 -21.93 4.58
CA MET A 1 -29.30 -21.09 4.31
C MET A 1 -28.08 -21.99 4.30
N ASN A 2 -27.61 -22.38 3.09
CA ASN A 2 -26.64 -23.45 2.92
C ASN A 2 -25.23 -23.00 3.34
N LEU A 3 -24.73 -23.51 4.44
CA LEU A 3 -23.38 -23.26 4.99
C LEU A 3 -22.22 -23.85 4.15
N SER A 4 -22.54 -24.51 3.03
CA SER A 4 -21.53 -25.09 2.12
C SER A 4 -20.72 -24.05 1.31
N LEU A 5 -21.01 -22.73 1.45
CA LEU A 5 -20.34 -21.65 0.73
C LEU A 5 -19.11 -21.06 1.47
N ILE A 6 -18.80 -21.56 2.69
CA ILE A 6 -17.68 -21.06 3.50
C ILE A 6 -16.63 -22.17 3.64
N ASN A 7 -16.17 -22.73 2.54
CA ASN A 7 -14.94 -23.51 2.58
C ASN A 7 -13.84 -22.75 1.85
N PRO A 8 -13.00 -21.93 2.58
CA PRO A 8 -11.92 -21.15 2.00
C PRO A 8 -10.79 -22.03 1.45
N PHE A 9 -10.81 -23.34 1.75
CA PHE A 9 -9.76 -24.30 1.43
C PHE A 9 -10.09 -25.28 0.30
N ARG A 10 -11.15 -25.08 -0.47
CA ARG A 10 -11.27 -25.83 -1.73
C ARG A 10 -10.19 -25.33 -2.70
N LEU A 11 -8.99 -25.82 -2.51
CA LEU A 11 -7.87 -25.80 -3.44
C LEU A 11 -8.27 -26.66 -4.65
N SER A 12 -9.00 -26.07 -5.58
CA SER A 12 -9.16 -26.68 -6.90
C SER A 12 -7.77 -26.78 -7.54
N HIS A 13 -7.45 -27.93 -8.05
CA HIS A 13 -6.28 -28.52 -8.74
C HIS A 13 -5.34 -27.62 -9.59
N LEU A 14 -5.05 -26.38 -9.22
CA LEU A 14 -4.06 -25.52 -9.84
C LEU A 14 -2.84 -25.51 -8.94
N THR A 15 -1.78 -26.17 -9.36
CA THR A 15 -0.46 -26.12 -8.73
C THR A 15 -0.01 -24.67 -8.60
N VAL A 16 0.23 -24.20 -7.36
CA VAL A 16 0.77 -22.87 -7.11
C VAL A 16 2.21 -22.85 -7.64
N PRO A 17 2.57 -21.94 -8.53
CA PRO A 17 3.94 -21.86 -9.04
C PRO A 17 4.93 -21.61 -7.91
N LEU A 18 6.05 -22.31 -7.89
CA LEU A 18 7.08 -22.20 -6.85
C LEU A 18 7.59 -20.76 -6.68
N TRP A 19 7.61 -19.97 -7.74
CA TRP A 19 8.08 -18.60 -7.68
C TRP A 19 7.17 -17.69 -6.82
N PHE A 20 5.91 -18.06 -6.51
CA PHE A 20 5.08 -17.31 -5.55
C PHE A 20 5.72 -17.30 -4.16
N PHE A 21 6.37 -18.39 -3.78
CA PHE A 21 7.01 -18.51 -2.47
C PHE A 21 8.30 -17.70 -2.33
N VAL A 22 8.83 -17.18 -3.43
CA VAL A 22 9.96 -16.21 -3.40
C VAL A 22 9.60 -14.96 -2.61
N PHE A 23 8.33 -14.56 -2.65
CA PHE A 23 7.86 -13.34 -1.98
C PHE A 23 7.57 -13.55 -0.49
N VAL A 24 7.48 -14.78 -0.01
CA VAL A 24 7.14 -15.09 1.39
C VAL A 24 8.16 -14.47 2.38
N PRO A 25 9.47 -14.74 2.27
CA PRO A 25 10.43 -14.15 3.21
C PRO A 25 10.49 -12.62 3.08
N TYR A 26 10.43 -12.08 1.86
CA TYR A 26 10.38 -10.63 1.64
C TYR A 26 9.17 -9.99 2.34
N LYS A 27 7.97 -10.58 2.22
CA LYS A 27 6.75 -10.06 2.85
C LYS A 27 6.78 -10.16 4.38
N LEU A 28 7.47 -11.16 4.93
CA LEU A 28 7.80 -11.20 6.36
C LEU A 28 8.67 -10.01 6.77
N GLY A 29 9.75 -9.75 6.02
CA GLY A 29 10.66 -8.62 6.27
C GLY A 29 10.00 -7.26 6.07
N GLU A 30 9.21 -7.10 5.01
CA GLU A 30 8.44 -5.89 4.75
C GLU A 30 7.48 -5.57 5.89
N ALA A 31 6.80 -6.59 6.44
CA ALA A 31 5.91 -6.44 7.57
C ALA A 31 6.65 -5.93 8.81
N LEU A 32 7.82 -6.46 9.10
CA LEU A 32 8.66 -6.00 10.19
C LEU A 32 9.10 -4.55 9.98
N LEU A 33 9.62 -4.21 8.80
CA LEU A 33 10.06 -2.83 8.52
C LEU A 33 8.91 -1.84 8.69
N ILE A 34 7.79 -2.06 8.01
CA ILE A 34 6.66 -1.11 8.00
C ILE A 34 6.07 -0.91 9.40
N THR A 35 5.93 -1.98 10.17
CA THR A 35 5.29 -1.91 11.50
C THR A 35 6.24 -1.38 12.58
N LEU A 36 7.53 -1.65 12.47
CA LEU A 36 8.52 -1.25 13.48
C LEU A 36 9.11 0.15 13.23
N LEU A 37 9.09 0.62 11.98
CA LEU A 37 9.77 1.87 11.62
C LEU A 37 9.34 3.07 12.47
N PRO A 38 8.05 3.33 12.75
CA PRO A 38 7.65 4.43 13.63
C PRO A 38 8.21 4.28 15.05
N LEU A 39 8.17 3.07 15.60
CA LEU A 39 8.71 2.78 16.94
C LEU A 39 10.22 2.92 16.96
N PHE A 40 10.92 2.45 15.93
CA PHE A 40 12.36 2.56 15.78
C PHE A 40 12.80 4.03 15.73
N ILE A 41 12.10 4.88 14.97
CA ILE A 41 12.39 6.32 14.87
C ILE A 41 12.30 6.98 16.24
N VAL A 42 11.23 6.73 16.99
CA VAL A 42 11.02 7.42 18.27
C VAL A 42 11.82 6.82 19.40
N GLN A 43 11.90 5.48 19.51
CA GLN A 43 12.47 4.80 20.67
C GLN A 43 13.96 4.48 20.53
N THR A 44 14.49 4.43 19.30
CA THR A 44 15.89 4.01 19.07
C THR A 44 16.78 5.15 18.62
N VAL A 45 16.29 5.99 17.68
CA VAL A 45 17.09 7.13 17.18
C VAL A 45 16.62 8.47 17.76
N ASN A 46 15.73 8.45 18.76
CA ASN A 46 15.21 9.63 19.47
C ASN A 46 14.60 10.70 18.54
N GLY A 47 13.99 10.25 17.44
CA GLY A 47 13.25 11.11 16.52
C GLY A 47 11.88 11.49 17.09
N SER A 48 11.29 12.53 16.52
CA SER A 48 9.94 12.99 16.85
C SER A 48 8.86 12.30 15.99
N VAL A 49 7.59 12.45 16.37
CA VAL A 49 6.44 12.00 15.54
C VAL A 49 6.42 12.75 14.20
N THR A 50 6.91 14.00 14.17
CA THR A 50 7.12 14.75 12.92
C THR A 50 8.10 14.04 11.99
N ASP A 51 9.18 13.46 12.55
CA ASP A 51 10.17 12.74 11.76
C ASP A 51 9.61 11.43 11.21
N VAL A 52 8.71 10.74 11.93
CA VAL A 52 7.94 9.61 11.37
C VAL A 52 7.16 10.05 10.15
N GLY A 53 6.47 11.20 10.21
CA GLY A 53 5.75 11.79 9.07
C GLY A 53 6.66 12.15 7.90
N ARG A 54 7.85 12.75 8.18
CA ARG A 54 8.85 13.09 7.17
C ARG A 54 9.39 11.85 6.46
N VAL A 55 9.81 10.83 7.21
CA VAL A 55 10.28 9.55 6.64
C VAL A 55 9.21 8.93 5.78
N HIS A 56 7.96 8.85 6.28
CA HIS A 56 6.85 8.26 5.52
C HIS A 56 6.52 9.06 4.24
N SER A 57 6.63 10.39 4.30
CA SER A 57 6.44 11.26 3.14
C SER A 57 7.54 11.07 2.09
N LEU A 58 8.81 11.05 2.50
CA LEU A 58 9.97 10.85 1.62
C LEU A 58 9.98 9.46 0.98
N THR A 59 9.69 8.41 1.74
CA THR A 59 9.58 7.04 1.22
C THR A 59 8.44 6.90 0.22
N SER A 60 7.29 7.55 0.49
CA SER A 60 6.15 7.57 -0.44
C SER A 60 6.50 8.30 -1.74
N LEU A 61 7.18 9.45 -1.64
CA LEU A 61 7.64 10.21 -2.81
C LEU A 61 8.62 9.39 -3.67
N ALA A 62 9.63 8.80 -3.04
CA ALA A 62 10.60 7.93 -3.72
C ALA A 62 9.91 6.72 -4.37
N GLY A 63 8.97 6.10 -3.66
CA GLY A 63 8.18 4.97 -4.16
C GLY A 63 7.35 5.31 -5.38
N VAL A 64 6.66 6.45 -5.39
CA VAL A 64 5.84 6.91 -6.54
C VAL A 64 6.71 7.13 -7.78
N ILE A 65 7.85 7.82 -7.63
CA ILE A 65 8.79 8.05 -8.74
C ILE A 65 9.37 6.74 -9.24
N ALA A 66 9.85 5.92 -8.32
CA ALA A 66 10.51 4.65 -8.64
C ALA A 66 9.56 3.64 -9.28
N PHE A 67 8.29 3.57 -8.86
CA PHE A 67 7.29 2.67 -9.43
C PHE A 67 7.12 2.89 -10.94
N ILE A 68 7.13 4.16 -11.37
CA ILE A 68 7.05 4.53 -12.79
C ILE A 68 8.33 4.13 -13.52
N VAL A 69 9.49 4.42 -12.92
CA VAL A 69 10.81 4.12 -13.53
C VAL A 69 10.97 2.62 -13.71
N TRP A 70 10.79 1.84 -12.65
CA TRP A 70 11.00 0.39 -12.67
C TRP A 70 9.97 -0.36 -13.51
N GLY A 71 8.70 0.04 -13.45
CA GLY A 71 7.64 -0.54 -14.29
C GLY A 71 7.96 -0.38 -15.77
N ASN A 72 8.23 0.86 -16.19
CA ASN A 72 8.58 1.13 -17.59
C ASN A 72 9.86 0.41 -18.05
N LEU A 73 10.88 0.37 -17.20
CA LEU A 73 12.16 -0.24 -17.55
C LEU A 73 12.05 -1.76 -17.68
N SER A 74 11.33 -2.41 -16.73
CA SER A 74 11.05 -3.84 -16.78
C SER A 74 10.24 -4.24 -18.03
N ASP A 75 9.24 -3.44 -18.40
CA ASP A 75 8.40 -3.73 -19.57
C ASP A 75 9.14 -3.53 -20.88
N ARG A 76 10.03 -2.55 -20.96
CA ARG A 76 10.87 -2.29 -22.16
C ARG A 76 11.90 -3.37 -22.38
N LEU A 77 12.60 -3.74 -21.32
CA LEU A 77 13.64 -4.76 -21.40
C LEU A 77 13.06 -6.17 -21.48
N LYS A 78 11.77 -6.33 -21.15
CA LYS A 78 11.09 -7.64 -21.00
C LYS A 78 11.86 -8.59 -20.08
N LEU A 79 12.55 -8.01 -19.09
CA LEU A 79 13.28 -8.71 -18.05
C LEU A 79 12.49 -8.60 -16.73
N ARG A 80 12.33 -9.71 -16.04
CA ARG A 80 11.60 -9.75 -14.76
C ARG A 80 12.54 -10.04 -13.60
N ARG A 81 13.35 -11.07 -13.74
CA ARG A 81 14.26 -11.56 -12.70
C ARG A 81 15.29 -10.53 -12.23
N PRO A 82 16.04 -9.80 -13.09
CA PRO A 82 17.01 -8.81 -12.66
C PRO A 82 16.40 -7.68 -11.82
N PHE A 83 15.19 -7.24 -12.16
CA PHE A 83 14.48 -6.20 -11.40
C PHE A 83 14.02 -6.68 -10.04
N LEU A 84 13.58 -7.95 -9.91
CA LEU A 84 13.28 -8.53 -8.60
C LEU A 84 14.54 -8.67 -7.75
N ILE A 85 15.64 -9.14 -8.34
CA ILE A 85 16.93 -9.25 -7.65
C ILE A 85 17.38 -7.87 -7.14
N LEU A 86 17.31 -6.84 -7.99
CA LEU A 86 17.65 -5.47 -7.63
C LEU A 86 16.75 -4.95 -6.49
N GLY A 87 15.45 -5.20 -6.57
CA GLY A 87 14.48 -4.82 -5.55
C GLY A 87 14.74 -5.49 -4.20
N PHE A 88 14.93 -6.81 -4.18
CA PHE A 88 15.23 -7.55 -2.95
C PHE A 88 16.60 -7.18 -2.37
N CYS A 89 17.63 -7.03 -3.21
CA CYS A 89 18.96 -6.63 -2.79
C CYS A 89 18.94 -5.21 -2.17
N GLY A 90 18.35 -4.25 -2.88
CA GLY A 90 18.23 -2.87 -2.39
C GLY A 90 17.41 -2.78 -1.09
N PHE A 91 16.30 -3.51 -1.00
CA PHE A 91 15.53 -3.59 0.25
C PHE A 91 16.35 -4.18 1.39
N ALA A 92 17.03 -5.33 1.16
CA ALA A 92 17.86 -5.98 2.17
C ALA A 92 18.97 -5.06 2.68
N LEU A 93 19.72 -4.46 1.76
CA LEU A 93 20.83 -3.55 2.08
C LEU A 93 20.34 -2.31 2.86
N CYS A 94 19.32 -1.61 2.34
CA CYS A 94 18.84 -0.41 2.97
C CYS A 94 18.19 -0.68 4.34
N THR A 95 17.50 -1.82 4.51
CA THR A 95 16.95 -2.23 5.80
C THR A 95 18.06 -2.58 6.80
N ALA A 96 19.13 -3.24 6.37
CA ALA A 96 20.31 -3.48 7.22
C ALA A 96 20.97 -2.16 7.65
N LEU A 97 21.16 -1.22 6.71
CA LEU A 97 21.71 0.11 7.01
C LEU A 97 20.77 0.89 7.97
N THR A 98 19.46 0.78 7.80
CA THR A 98 18.50 1.37 8.75
C THR A 98 18.66 0.77 10.15
N ALA A 99 18.89 -0.53 10.28
CA ALA A 99 19.07 -1.20 11.56
C ALA A 99 20.29 -0.67 12.35
N ILE A 100 21.35 -0.25 11.67
CA ILE A 100 22.57 0.29 12.29
C ILE A 100 22.59 1.82 12.37
N ALA A 101 21.58 2.50 11.85
CA ALA A 101 21.47 3.95 11.87
C ALA A 101 21.52 4.50 13.31
N GLN A 102 22.22 5.63 13.50
CA GLN A 102 22.39 6.27 14.79
C GLN A 102 21.58 7.58 14.91
N GLY A 103 21.11 8.11 13.79
CA GLY A 103 20.36 9.36 13.74
C GLY A 103 19.28 9.34 12.66
N ILE A 104 18.35 10.30 12.80
CA ILE A 104 17.16 10.39 11.93
C ILE A 104 17.51 10.64 10.46
N GLU A 105 18.56 11.41 10.18
CA GLU A 105 18.99 11.70 8.80
C GLU A 105 19.40 10.42 8.06
N GLN A 106 20.14 9.54 8.74
CA GLN A 106 20.51 8.23 8.19
C GLN A 106 19.28 7.37 7.91
N VAL A 107 18.32 7.34 8.84
CA VAL A 107 17.05 6.64 8.64
C VAL A 107 16.29 7.19 7.44
N MET A 108 16.20 8.52 7.30
CA MET A 108 15.54 9.17 6.15
C MET A 108 16.19 8.74 4.83
N ILE A 109 17.52 8.77 4.74
CA ILE A 109 18.26 8.38 3.53
C ILE A 109 18.05 6.91 3.22
N PHE A 110 18.29 6.03 4.20
CA PHE A 110 18.23 4.58 3.95
C PHE A 110 16.82 4.10 3.67
N CYS A 111 15.80 4.59 4.38
CA CYS A 111 14.41 4.25 4.10
C CYS A 111 13.95 4.78 2.74
N THR A 112 14.36 5.99 2.34
CA THR A 112 14.04 6.57 1.04
C THR A 112 14.65 5.77 -0.10
N LEU A 113 15.93 5.39 0.01
CA LEU A 113 16.59 4.51 -0.95
C LEU A 113 15.96 3.11 -0.96
N GLY A 114 15.65 2.57 0.21
CA GLY A 114 14.95 1.28 0.35
C GLY A 114 13.61 1.28 -0.36
N ALA A 115 12.81 2.34 -0.20
CA ALA A 115 11.52 2.50 -0.88
C ALA A 115 11.68 2.61 -2.40
N PHE A 116 12.73 3.27 -2.89
CA PHE A 116 13.05 3.35 -4.31
C PHE A 116 13.31 1.97 -4.91
N PHE A 117 14.10 1.12 -4.26
CA PHE A 117 14.36 -0.24 -4.74
C PHE A 117 13.15 -1.17 -4.55
N MET A 118 12.46 -1.07 -3.41
CA MET A 118 11.26 -1.87 -3.12
C MET A 118 10.16 -1.66 -4.15
N ALA A 119 10.05 -0.46 -4.70
CA ALA A 119 9.07 -0.13 -5.72
C ALA A 119 9.25 -0.92 -7.04
N ALA A 120 10.41 -1.55 -7.28
CA ALA A 120 10.60 -2.45 -8.42
C ALA A 120 9.83 -3.78 -8.26
N ILE A 121 9.59 -4.23 -7.03
CA ILE A 121 9.09 -5.57 -6.74
C ILE A 121 7.63 -5.74 -7.20
N THR A 122 6.76 -4.81 -6.83
CA THR A 122 5.31 -4.95 -7.05
C THR A 122 4.90 -4.98 -8.53
N PRO A 123 5.35 -4.04 -9.41
CA PRO A 123 4.97 -4.08 -10.82
C PRO A 123 5.54 -5.31 -11.53
N VAL A 124 6.76 -5.71 -11.19
CA VAL A 124 7.41 -6.87 -11.79
C VAL A 124 6.75 -8.17 -11.34
N ALA A 125 6.35 -8.29 -10.07
CA ALA A 125 5.57 -9.41 -9.57
C ALA A 125 4.21 -9.51 -10.30
N SER A 126 3.54 -8.39 -10.49
CA SER A 126 2.27 -8.34 -11.24
C SER A 126 2.45 -8.79 -12.69
N ALA A 127 3.51 -8.33 -13.34
CA ALA A 127 3.85 -8.76 -14.69
C ALA A 127 4.14 -10.26 -14.78
N LEU A 128 4.86 -10.84 -13.80
CA LEU A 128 5.08 -12.30 -13.73
C LEU A 128 3.78 -13.10 -13.56
N VAL A 129 2.81 -12.58 -12.80
CA VAL A 129 1.49 -13.22 -12.69
C VAL A 129 0.78 -13.24 -14.05
N ILE A 130 0.83 -12.13 -14.80
CA ILE A 130 0.24 -12.00 -16.13
C ILE A 130 0.96 -12.90 -17.12
N ASP A 131 2.30 -12.80 -17.19
CA ASP A 131 3.13 -13.55 -18.14
C ASP A 131 3.05 -15.09 -17.92
N GLY A 132 2.75 -15.52 -16.69
CA GLY A 132 2.71 -16.93 -16.31
C GLY A 132 1.31 -17.57 -16.34
N ASN A 133 0.25 -16.82 -16.65
CA ASN A 133 -1.12 -17.34 -16.61
C ASN A 133 -1.94 -16.86 -17.83
N PRO A 134 -2.85 -17.68 -18.37
CA PRO A 134 -3.80 -17.24 -19.39
C PRO A 134 -4.77 -16.21 -18.80
N GLU A 135 -5.34 -15.37 -19.66
CA GLU A 135 -6.15 -14.20 -19.29
C GLU A 135 -7.37 -14.55 -18.41
N ASP A 136 -8.04 -15.66 -18.73
CA ASP A 136 -9.19 -16.18 -17.97
C ASP A 136 -8.84 -16.55 -16.51
N ARG A 137 -7.56 -16.73 -16.17
CA ARG A 137 -7.05 -17.12 -14.85
C ARG A 137 -6.37 -16.00 -14.08
N TRP A 138 -6.16 -14.82 -14.64
CA TRP A 138 -5.46 -13.72 -13.96
C TRP A 138 -6.05 -13.37 -12.61
N ALA A 139 -7.38 -13.20 -12.53
CA ALA A 139 -8.04 -12.86 -11.28
C ALA A 139 -7.77 -13.89 -10.18
N SER A 140 -7.82 -15.19 -10.51
CA SER A 140 -7.55 -16.27 -9.54
C SER A 140 -6.07 -16.34 -9.15
N ALA A 141 -5.15 -16.09 -10.09
CA ALA A 141 -3.71 -16.08 -9.86
C ALA A 141 -3.29 -14.89 -8.96
N PHE A 142 -3.80 -13.69 -9.23
CA PHE A 142 -3.62 -12.53 -8.36
C PHE A 142 -4.20 -12.76 -6.97
N GLY A 143 -5.40 -13.30 -6.89
CA GLY A 143 -6.04 -13.63 -5.61
C GLY A 143 -5.17 -14.52 -4.72
N ARG A 144 -4.56 -15.56 -5.29
CA ARG A 144 -3.63 -16.46 -4.58
C ARG A 144 -2.32 -15.77 -4.22
N PHE A 145 -1.76 -15.00 -5.14
CA PHE A 145 -0.53 -14.26 -4.89
C PHE A 145 -0.69 -13.28 -3.72
N TYR A 146 -1.78 -12.53 -3.70
CA TYR A 146 -2.07 -11.60 -2.59
C TYR A 146 -2.43 -12.33 -1.30
N GLN A 147 -3.09 -13.49 -1.37
CA GLN A 147 -3.38 -14.29 -0.19
C GLN A 147 -2.09 -14.82 0.47
N ILE A 148 -1.17 -15.40 -0.31
CA ILE A 148 0.13 -15.85 0.19
C ILE A 148 0.92 -14.68 0.77
N SER A 149 0.97 -13.55 0.06
CA SER A 149 1.65 -12.34 0.51
C SER A 149 1.04 -11.78 1.79
N GLY A 150 -0.28 -11.76 1.91
CA GLY A 150 -1.00 -11.28 3.10
C GLY A 150 -0.74 -12.14 4.33
N TRP A 151 -0.81 -13.45 4.21
CA TRP A 151 -0.48 -14.36 5.32
C TRP A 151 0.99 -14.30 5.70
N SER A 152 1.90 -14.10 4.74
CA SER A 152 3.31 -13.88 5.02
C SER A 152 3.53 -12.59 5.81
N PHE A 153 2.79 -11.53 5.47
CA PHE A 153 2.82 -10.27 6.22
C PHE A 153 2.35 -10.48 7.67
N VAL A 154 1.23 -11.16 7.88
CA VAL A 154 0.73 -11.51 9.22
C VAL A 154 1.77 -12.33 10.00
N GLY A 155 2.39 -13.32 9.36
CA GLY A 155 3.46 -14.11 9.95
C GLY A 155 4.67 -13.27 10.36
N GLY A 156 5.05 -12.27 9.56
CA GLY A 156 6.13 -11.34 9.89
C GLY A 156 5.83 -10.50 11.12
N VAL A 157 4.62 -9.94 11.20
CA VAL A 157 4.21 -9.15 12.39
C VAL A 157 4.12 -10.04 13.63
N LEU A 158 3.61 -11.27 13.51
CA LEU A 158 3.56 -12.23 14.61
C LEU A 158 4.96 -12.58 15.11
N LEU A 159 5.90 -12.83 14.19
CA LEU A 159 7.30 -13.10 14.53
C LEU A 159 7.93 -11.92 15.27
N GLY A 160 7.68 -10.68 14.80
CA GLY A 160 8.15 -9.46 15.48
C GLY A 160 7.55 -9.32 16.90
N ALA A 161 6.24 -9.56 17.04
CA ALA A 161 5.56 -9.50 18.33
C ALA A 161 6.10 -10.53 19.30
N SER A 162 6.28 -11.78 18.84
CA SER A 162 6.85 -12.87 19.63
C SER A 162 8.27 -12.54 20.08
N TRP A 163 9.11 -12.04 19.17
CA TRP A 163 10.49 -11.67 19.49
C TRP A 163 10.55 -10.59 20.58
N LEU A 164 9.79 -9.50 20.42
CA LEU A 164 9.79 -8.41 21.39
C LEU A 164 9.16 -8.79 22.74
N ALA A 165 8.31 -9.82 22.78
CA ALA A 165 7.76 -10.32 24.04
C ALA A 165 8.83 -10.94 24.96
N PHE A 166 9.91 -11.48 24.39
CA PHE A 166 11.02 -12.08 25.14
C PHE A 166 12.15 -11.10 25.48
N ILE A 167 12.13 -9.88 24.90
CA ILE A 167 13.19 -8.89 25.12
C ILE A 167 12.84 -8.00 26.31
N PRO A 168 13.73 -7.88 27.31
CA PRO A 168 13.54 -6.97 28.43
C PRO A 168 13.43 -5.51 27.95
N ILE A 169 12.66 -4.69 28.68
CA ILE A 169 12.36 -3.28 28.31
C ILE A 169 13.64 -2.46 28.09
N HIS A 170 14.66 -2.64 28.90
CA HIS A 170 15.94 -1.91 28.78
C HIS A 170 16.74 -2.28 27.51
N TRP A 171 16.38 -3.34 26.81
CA TRP A 171 17.00 -3.79 25.55
C TRP A 171 16.12 -3.55 24.32
N THR A 172 15.06 -2.77 24.48
CA THR A 172 14.08 -2.48 23.39
C THR A 172 14.76 -1.99 22.11
N SER A 173 15.71 -1.05 22.22
CA SER A 173 16.45 -0.54 21.05
C SER A 173 17.21 -1.65 20.32
N MET A 174 17.86 -2.56 21.06
CA MET A 174 18.56 -3.70 20.49
C MET A 174 17.59 -4.71 19.85
N GLY A 175 16.42 -4.90 20.48
CA GLY A 175 15.34 -5.72 19.94
C GLY A 175 14.78 -5.20 18.62
N LEU A 176 14.56 -3.90 18.51
CA LEU A 176 14.11 -3.27 17.27
C LEU A 176 15.17 -3.36 16.15
N ARG A 177 16.45 -3.13 16.49
CA ARG A 177 17.56 -3.29 15.54
C ARG A 177 17.68 -4.73 15.04
N SER A 178 17.61 -5.71 15.92
CA SER A 178 17.70 -7.13 15.55
C SER A 178 16.57 -7.58 14.64
N LEU A 179 15.35 -7.06 14.83
CA LEU A 179 14.21 -7.34 13.95
C LEU A 179 14.36 -6.72 12.56
N LEU A 180 14.95 -5.52 12.45
CA LEU A 180 15.28 -4.92 11.15
C LEU A 180 16.38 -5.72 10.44
N LEU A 181 17.38 -6.24 11.16
CA LEU A 181 18.38 -7.15 10.60
C LEU A 181 17.73 -8.47 10.13
N LEU A 182 16.80 -9.01 10.91
CA LEU A 182 16.04 -10.19 10.51
C LEU A 182 15.21 -9.93 9.24
N ALA A 183 14.61 -8.74 9.11
CA ALA A 183 13.91 -8.32 7.90
C ALA A 183 14.84 -8.27 6.68
N SER A 184 16.07 -7.78 6.86
CA SER A 184 17.11 -7.79 5.83
C SER A 184 17.52 -9.21 5.45
N CYS A 185 17.74 -10.09 6.43
CA CYS A 185 18.05 -11.50 6.19
C CYS A 185 16.91 -12.20 5.42
N ALA A 186 15.66 -11.96 5.80
CA ALA A 186 14.50 -12.51 5.10
C ALA A 186 14.47 -12.07 3.62
N ALA A 187 14.73 -10.80 3.35
CA ALA A 187 14.82 -10.30 1.97
C ALA A 187 16.01 -10.93 1.18
N THR A 188 17.12 -11.17 1.85
CA THR A 188 18.27 -11.88 1.26
C THR A 188 17.89 -13.33 0.91
N VAL A 189 17.08 -14.00 1.73
CA VAL A 189 16.54 -15.33 1.37
C VAL A 189 15.67 -15.22 0.12
N SER A 190 14.79 -14.21 0.02
CA SER A 190 13.99 -13.98 -1.20
C SER A 190 14.85 -13.73 -2.43
N LEU A 191 15.96 -12.99 -2.30
CA LEU A 191 16.91 -12.79 -3.38
C LEU A 191 17.51 -14.12 -3.87
N ILE A 192 17.93 -14.99 -2.95
CA ILE A 192 18.48 -16.33 -3.28
C ILE A 192 17.43 -17.21 -3.95
N LEU A 193 16.20 -17.22 -3.41
CA LEU A 193 15.08 -17.97 -3.98
C LEU A 193 14.69 -17.42 -5.36
N CYS A 194 14.73 -16.10 -5.55
CA CYS A 194 14.50 -15.46 -6.84
C CYS A 194 15.48 -15.94 -7.88
N TRP A 195 16.76 -16.00 -7.52
CA TRP A 195 17.80 -16.54 -8.39
C TRP A 195 17.50 -17.98 -8.83
N LYS A 196 16.99 -18.83 -7.93
CA LYS A 196 16.75 -20.26 -8.19
C LYS A 196 15.44 -20.52 -8.93
N TRP A 197 14.34 -19.84 -8.56
CA TRP A 197 12.99 -20.25 -8.94
C TRP A 197 12.31 -19.31 -9.95
N VAL A 198 12.76 -18.06 -10.08
CA VAL A 198 12.23 -17.15 -11.09
C VAL A 198 12.99 -17.36 -12.39
N LYS A 199 12.26 -17.85 -13.40
CA LYS A 199 12.76 -17.99 -14.78
C LYS A 199 12.28 -16.80 -15.60
N GLU A 200 13.15 -16.29 -16.49
CA GLU A 200 12.70 -15.27 -17.44
C GLU A 200 11.61 -15.85 -18.37
N PRO A 201 10.55 -15.08 -18.67
CA PRO A 201 9.59 -15.48 -19.66
C PRO A 201 10.29 -15.81 -20.98
N ARG A 202 9.98 -16.95 -21.58
CA ARG A 202 10.53 -17.30 -22.91
C ARG A 202 10.07 -16.23 -23.89
N LYS A 203 11.03 -15.56 -24.55
CA LYS A 203 10.74 -14.63 -25.64
C LYS A 203 9.91 -15.36 -26.68
N SER A 204 8.66 -14.94 -26.92
CA SER A 204 7.92 -15.42 -28.06
C SER A 204 8.67 -15.05 -29.32
N SER A 205 8.87 -15.99 -30.23
CA SER A 205 9.76 -15.86 -31.40
C SER A 205 9.29 -14.80 -32.41
N GLU A 206 8.15 -14.21 -32.24
CA GLU A 206 7.55 -13.26 -33.20
C GLU A 206 8.11 -11.82 -33.16
N HIS A 207 8.91 -11.45 -32.14
CA HIS A 207 9.45 -10.08 -32.01
C HIS A 207 10.98 -10.05 -32.00
N ARG A 208 11.61 -10.76 -32.94
CA ARG A 208 13.08 -10.99 -32.98
C ARG A 208 13.92 -9.81 -33.48
N HIS A 209 13.39 -8.60 -33.63
CA HIS A 209 14.09 -7.51 -34.32
C HIS A 209 14.55 -6.31 -33.49
N TYR A 210 14.49 -6.36 -32.16
CA TYR A 210 15.11 -5.30 -31.37
C TYR A 210 15.73 -5.82 -30.07
N GLN A 211 17.02 -6.11 -30.07
CA GLN A 211 17.82 -6.20 -28.85
C GLN A 211 18.46 -4.82 -28.65
N PRO A 212 17.95 -3.96 -27.75
CA PRO A 212 18.72 -2.78 -27.35
C PRO A 212 19.96 -3.27 -26.63
N GLU A 213 21.13 -2.85 -27.10
CA GLU A 213 22.38 -3.04 -26.35
C GLU A 213 22.23 -2.32 -25.00
N LEU A 214 22.87 -2.86 -23.95
CA LEU A 214 22.82 -2.27 -22.61
C LEU A 214 23.25 -0.80 -22.60
N GLN A 215 24.14 -0.43 -23.51
CA GLN A 215 24.61 0.94 -23.74
C GLN A 215 23.51 1.88 -24.25
N ASP A 216 22.56 1.38 -25.06
CA ASP A 216 21.41 2.16 -25.55
C ASP A 216 20.39 2.45 -24.44
N VAL A 217 20.34 1.60 -23.42
CA VAL A 217 19.43 1.75 -22.28
C VAL A 217 19.98 2.72 -21.24
N ILE A 218 21.31 2.80 -21.10
CA ILE A 218 22.01 3.60 -20.08
C ILE A 218 22.43 4.97 -20.62
N SER A 219 22.40 5.18 -21.94
CA SER A 219 22.75 6.49 -22.48
C SER A 219 21.76 7.57 -22.01
N VAL A 220 22.28 8.60 -21.34
CA VAL A 220 21.51 9.73 -20.80
C VAL A 220 20.61 10.35 -21.88
N ALA A 221 21.07 10.39 -23.14
CA ALA A 221 20.32 10.90 -24.30
C ALA A 221 19.11 10.04 -24.67
N VAL A 222 19.16 8.70 -24.42
CA VAL A 222 18.01 7.80 -24.65
C VAL A 222 17.06 7.85 -23.43
N ILE A 223 17.59 8.02 -22.22
CA ILE A 223 16.82 8.30 -21.01
C ILE A 223 16.12 9.67 -21.17
N GLU A 224 16.82 10.70 -21.64
CA GLU A 224 16.26 12.02 -21.91
C GLU A 224 15.19 12.01 -23.02
N ARG A 225 15.48 11.41 -24.16
CA ARG A 225 14.55 11.37 -25.31
C ARG A 225 13.31 10.51 -25.05
N ARG A 226 13.42 9.45 -24.25
CA ARG A 226 12.32 8.52 -23.94
C ARG A 226 11.69 8.80 -22.58
N ALA A 227 12.41 9.36 -21.61
CA ALA A 227 11.84 10.00 -20.43
C ALA A 227 10.97 11.21 -20.83
N MET A 228 11.36 12.00 -21.83
CA MET A 228 10.50 13.01 -22.47
C MET A 228 9.21 12.40 -23.04
N PHE A 229 9.20 11.19 -23.60
CA PHE A 229 8.00 10.65 -24.24
C PHE A 229 7.01 9.95 -23.28
N TYR A 230 7.45 9.46 -22.10
CA TYR A 230 6.58 8.69 -21.19
C TYR A 230 6.59 9.12 -19.72
N SER A 231 7.73 9.52 -19.15
CA SER A 231 7.78 10.10 -17.79
C SER A 231 7.52 11.59 -17.81
N SER A 232 7.91 12.28 -18.89
CA SER A 232 7.55 13.69 -19.11
C SER A 232 6.04 13.85 -19.30
N ARG A 233 5.33 12.85 -19.82
CA ARG A 233 3.86 12.92 -19.78
C ARG A 233 3.36 13.03 -18.34
N MET A 234 3.91 12.36 -17.36
CA MET A 234 3.43 12.42 -15.98
C MET A 234 3.97 13.65 -15.22
N LEU A 235 5.26 13.99 -15.39
CA LEU A 235 5.81 15.26 -14.88
C LEU A 235 5.29 16.48 -15.68
N TYR A 236 5.15 16.34 -16.98
CA TYR A 236 4.51 17.32 -17.86
C TYR A 236 3.02 17.47 -17.53
N PHE A 237 2.34 16.40 -17.15
CA PHE A 237 1.00 16.39 -16.59
C PHE A 237 0.89 17.18 -15.29
N ILE A 238 1.89 17.08 -14.43
CA ILE A 238 1.94 17.80 -13.15
C ILE A 238 2.30 19.29 -13.38
N LEU A 239 3.14 19.58 -14.35
CA LEU A 239 3.75 20.90 -14.54
C LEU A 239 3.10 21.78 -15.63
N HIS A 240 2.39 21.21 -16.63
CA HIS A 240 1.80 22.01 -17.73
C HIS A 240 0.28 22.20 -17.60
N PRO A 241 -0.19 23.45 -17.43
CA PRO A 241 -1.61 23.77 -17.25
C PRO A 241 -2.51 23.34 -18.42
N SER A 242 -2.02 23.44 -19.67
CA SER A 242 -2.80 23.14 -20.89
C SER A 242 -3.18 21.66 -21.04
N TRP A 243 -2.36 20.74 -20.51
CA TRP A 243 -2.66 19.32 -20.52
C TRP A 243 -3.63 18.93 -19.41
N ARG A 244 -3.57 19.61 -18.25
CA ARG A 244 -4.54 19.43 -17.16
C ARG A 244 -5.97 19.69 -17.62
N VAL A 245 -6.15 20.74 -18.44
CA VAL A 245 -7.46 21.14 -18.95
C VAL A 245 -8.01 20.07 -19.89
N ASN A 246 -7.22 19.58 -20.85
CA ASN A 246 -7.69 18.60 -21.83
C ASN A 246 -7.93 17.19 -21.25
N LEU A 247 -7.17 16.76 -20.24
CA LEU A 247 -7.36 15.45 -19.61
C LEU A 247 -8.53 15.46 -18.64
N LEU A 248 -8.65 16.53 -17.85
CA LEU A 248 -9.80 16.73 -16.97
C LEU A 248 -11.10 16.92 -17.75
N HIS A 249 -11.01 17.49 -18.95
CA HIS A 249 -12.17 17.71 -19.81
C HIS A 249 -12.73 16.40 -20.41
N ASN A 250 -11.87 15.40 -20.61
CA ASN A 250 -12.27 14.09 -21.17
C ASN A 250 -12.69 13.07 -20.09
N LEU A 251 -12.46 13.36 -18.79
CA LEU A 251 -12.89 12.51 -17.71
C LEU A 251 -14.33 12.83 -17.30
N SER A 252 -15.10 11.78 -17.04
CA SER A 252 -16.48 11.94 -16.58
C SER A 252 -16.53 12.69 -15.23
N ARG A 253 -17.52 13.60 -15.07
CA ARG A 253 -17.72 14.31 -13.79
C ARG A 253 -17.77 13.37 -12.57
N PRO A 254 -18.46 12.21 -12.62
CA PRO A 254 -18.44 11.25 -11.51
C PRO A 254 -17.04 10.74 -11.16
N LEU A 255 -16.17 10.50 -12.16
CA LEU A 255 -14.80 10.04 -11.94
C LEU A 255 -13.94 11.11 -11.27
N LEU A 256 -14.06 12.38 -11.69
CA LEU A 256 -13.36 13.50 -11.05
C LEU A 256 -13.80 13.71 -9.60
N LEU A 257 -15.09 13.64 -9.33
CA LEU A 257 -15.61 13.71 -7.96
C LEU A 257 -15.12 12.54 -7.12
N TYR A 258 -15.06 11.34 -7.69
CA TYR A 258 -14.51 10.18 -7.02
C TYR A 258 -13.01 10.34 -6.71
N TYR A 259 -12.22 10.90 -7.62
CA TYR A 259 -10.81 11.22 -7.38
C TYR A 259 -10.62 12.20 -6.22
N ALA A 260 -11.45 13.25 -6.16
CA ALA A 260 -11.42 14.18 -5.04
C ALA A 260 -11.74 13.48 -3.70
N CYS A 261 -12.76 12.61 -3.69
CA CYS A 261 -13.09 11.79 -2.52
C CYS A 261 -11.91 10.87 -2.12
N ALA A 262 -11.26 10.23 -3.08
CA ALA A 262 -10.13 9.36 -2.83
C ALA A 262 -8.92 10.13 -2.26
N ALA A 263 -8.61 11.32 -2.81
CA ALA A 263 -7.55 12.16 -2.31
C ALA A 263 -7.78 12.57 -0.84
N VAL A 264 -8.99 13.04 -0.52
CA VAL A 264 -9.37 13.41 0.86
C VAL A 264 -9.31 12.18 1.78
N PHE A 265 -9.78 11.03 1.31
CA PHE A 265 -9.73 9.77 2.06
C PHE A 265 -8.29 9.37 2.41
N PHE A 266 -7.39 9.29 1.43
CA PHE A 266 -6.01 8.86 1.66
C PHE A 266 -5.20 9.89 2.46
N PHE A 267 -5.47 11.18 2.27
CA PHE A 267 -4.93 12.22 3.13
C PHE A 267 -5.34 11.99 4.60
N ALA A 268 -6.64 11.82 4.87
CA ALA A 268 -7.16 11.60 6.21
C ALA A 268 -6.63 10.31 6.86
N VAL A 269 -6.51 9.22 6.07
CA VAL A 269 -5.91 7.96 6.52
C VAL A 269 -4.49 8.18 7.03
N ASN A 270 -3.67 8.94 6.29
CA ASN A 270 -2.28 9.16 6.67
C ASN A 270 -2.14 10.14 7.84
N VAL A 271 -2.99 11.17 7.94
CA VAL A 271 -3.04 12.06 9.11
C VAL A 271 -3.29 11.28 10.40
N VAL A 272 -4.15 10.24 10.34
CA VAL A 272 -4.49 9.42 11.52
C VAL A 272 -3.45 8.33 11.78
N PHE A 273 -3.05 7.56 10.77
CA PHE A 273 -2.28 6.34 10.99
C PHE A 273 -0.77 6.53 11.08
N VAL A 274 -0.21 7.64 10.61
CA VAL A 274 1.22 7.94 10.80
C VAL A 274 1.57 8.11 12.28
N PRO A 275 0.85 8.92 13.07
CA PRO A 275 1.12 9.05 14.51
C PRO A 275 0.52 7.92 15.36
N PHE A 276 -0.36 7.05 14.81
CA PHE A 276 -1.11 6.06 15.58
C PHE A 276 -0.26 5.06 16.38
N PRO A 277 0.81 4.45 15.86
CA PRO A 277 1.65 3.55 16.65
C PRO A 277 2.30 4.23 17.87
N ILE A 278 2.67 5.51 17.69
CA ILE A 278 3.27 6.30 18.75
C ILE A 278 2.22 6.71 19.79
N PHE A 279 1.00 7.04 19.36
CA PHE A 279 -0.12 7.26 20.27
C PHE A 279 -0.36 6.05 21.19
N LEU A 280 -0.32 4.83 20.64
CA LEU A 280 -0.48 3.61 21.44
C LEU A 280 0.60 3.48 22.52
N THR A 281 1.86 3.76 22.19
CA THR A 281 2.98 3.60 23.14
C THR A 281 3.08 4.77 24.11
N THR A 282 3.00 6.01 23.64
CA THR A 282 3.26 7.20 24.48
C THR A 282 2.06 7.64 25.29
N HIS A 283 0.85 7.51 24.73
CA HIS A 283 -0.37 7.97 25.41
C HIS A 283 -1.07 6.83 26.19
N LEU A 284 -1.18 5.63 25.57
CA LEU A 284 -1.85 4.49 26.19
C LEU A 284 -0.91 3.54 26.95
N GLY A 285 0.40 3.79 26.91
CA GLY A 285 1.39 2.95 27.59
C GLY A 285 1.50 1.52 27.01
N ALA A 286 1.06 1.32 25.77
CA ALA A 286 1.13 0.02 25.13
C ALA A 286 2.58 -0.43 24.93
N THR A 287 2.86 -1.70 25.18
CA THR A 287 4.14 -2.30 24.80
C THR A 287 4.26 -2.45 23.29
N ASN A 288 5.48 -2.49 22.78
CA ASN A 288 5.70 -2.68 21.34
C ASN A 288 5.07 -3.99 20.84
N THR A 289 5.08 -5.05 21.66
CA THR A 289 4.37 -6.31 21.37
C THR A 289 2.88 -6.09 21.19
N GLN A 290 2.22 -5.31 22.07
CA GLN A 290 0.79 -5.01 21.96
C GLN A 290 0.47 -4.20 20.69
N VAL A 291 1.31 -3.22 20.32
CA VAL A 291 1.17 -2.48 19.06
C VAL A 291 1.24 -3.42 17.86
N LEU A 292 2.19 -4.34 17.86
CA LEU A 292 2.31 -5.33 16.78
C LEU A 292 1.12 -6.29 16.74
N LEU A 293 0.62 -6.76 17.88
CA LEU A 293 -0.55 -7.65 17.95
C LEU A 293 -1.82 -6.96 17.44
N ILE A 294 -2.02 -5.67 17.76
CA ILE A 294 -3.14 -4.86 17.24
C ILE A 294 -3.02 -4.73 15.72
N THR A 295 -1.84 -4.43 15.20
CA THR A 295 -1.56 -4.33 13.76
C THR A 295 -1.74 -5.67 13.05
N MET A 296 -1.27 -6.76 13.66
CA MET A 296 -1.45 -8.12 13.16
C MET A 296 -2.94 -8.48 13.06
N GLY A 297 -3.71 -8.20 14.11
CA GLY A 297 -5.15 -8.46 14.12
C GLY A 297 -5.87 -7.74 12.99
N LYS A 298 -5.56 -6.46 12.77
CA LYS A 298 -6.06 -5.67 11.63
C LYS A 298 -5.71 -6.32 10.30
N ALA A 299 -4.44 -6.69 10.10
CA ALA A 299 -3.97 -7.30 8.86
C ALA A 299 -4.58 -8.70 8.61
N ALA A 300 -4.79 -9.49 9.66
CA ALA A 300 -5.44 -10.80 9.58
C ALA A 300 -6.91 -10.67 9.15
N ILE A 301 -7.65 -9.74 9.75
CA ILE A 301 -9.04 -9.45 9.34
C ILE A 301 -9.07 -8.98 7.89
N GLU A 302 -8.18 -8.10 7.49
CA GLU A 302 -8.07 -7.62 6.12
C GLU A 302 -7.84 -8.79 5.13
N ALA A 303 -6.85 -9.64 5.40
CA ALA A 303 -6.51 -10.78 4.56
C ALA A 303 -7.68 -11.79 4.46
N PHE A 304 -8.39 -12.03 5.56
CA PHE A 304 -9.53 -12.93 5.59
C PHE A 304 -10.72 -12.40 4.79
N PHE A 305 -10.99 -11.09 4.88
CA PHE A 305 -12.18 -10.49 4.26
C PHE A 305 -12.00 -10.05 2.80
N TYR A 306 -10.79 -10.06 2.23
CA TYR A 306 -10.59 -9.69 0.82
C TYR A 306 -11.46 -10.50 -0.15
N LEU A 307 -11.49 -11.82 -0.03
CA LEU A 307 -12.27 -12.67 -0.92
C LEU A 307 -13.79 -12.55 -0.73
N PRO A 308 -14.34 -12.54 0.49
CA PRO A 308 -15.75 -12.24 0.73
C PRO A 308 -16.18 -10.87 0.17
N MET A 309 -15.35 -9.82 0.37
CA MET A 309 -15.66 -8.48 -0.11
C MET A 309 -15.63 -8.39 -1.64
N ALA A 310 -14.71 -9.09 -2.32
CA ALA A 310 -14.68 -9.15 -3.77
C ALA A 310 -15.99 -9.72 -4.34
N ARG A 311 -16.50 -10.81 -3.75
CA ARG A 311 -17.78 -11.41 -4.14
C ARG A 311 -18.97 -10.47 -3.86
N PHE A 312 -18.90 -9.71 -2.77
CA PHE A 312 -19.95 -8.77 -2.40
C PHE A 312 -19.99 -7.56 -3.34
N VAL A 313 -18.83 -7.01 -3.72
CA VAL A 313 -18.72 -5.89 -4.67
C VAL A 313 -19.27 -6.25 -6.04
N GLN A 314 -19.06 -7.49 -6.52
CA GLN A 314 -19.62 -7.96 -7.80
C GLN A 314 -21.16 -7.96 -7.81
N LYS A 315 -21.80 -8.19 -6.65
CA LYS A 315 -23.26 -8.29 -6.52
C LYS A 315 -23.95 -6.96 -6.18
N ARG A 316 -23.24 -6.00 -5.63
CA ARG A 316 -23.78 -4.72 -5.14
C ARG A 316 -23.05 -3.52 -5.73
N LYS A 317 -23.63 -2.32 -5.54
CA LYS A 317 -23.02 -1.04 -5.95
C LYS A 317 -21.76 -0.79 -5.12
N GLY A 318 -20.57 -0.94 -5.70
CA GLY A 318 -19.28 -0.77 -5.01
C GLY A 318 -19.14 0.58 -4.31
N VAL A 319 -19.67 1.67 -4.92
CA VAL A 319 -19.66 3.01 -4.33
C VAL A 319 -20.41 3.06 -2.99
N GLN A 320 -21.57 2.41 -2.89
CA GLN A 320 -22.34 2.39 -1.63
C GLN A 320 -21.63 1.58 -0.55
N LEU A 321 -21.01 0.45 -0.92
CA LEU A 321 -20.21 -0.32 0.03
C LEU A 321 -19.05 0.50 0.57
N GLN A 322 -18.33 1.22 -0.31
CA GLN A 322 -17.23 2.09 0.10
C GLN A 322 -17.72 3.24 0.98
N ALA A 323 -18.88 3.82 0.69
CA ALA A 323 -19.48 4.89 1.51
C ALA A 323 -19.76 4.39 2.94
N TRP A 324 -20.37 3.20 3.10
CA TRP A 324 -20.59 2.60 4.40
C TRP A 324 -19.29 2.26 5.13
N ALA A 325 -18.33 1.68 4.43
CA ALA A 325 -17.01 1.39 5.00
C ALA A 325 -16.29 2.66 5.48
N THR A 326 -16.42 3.77 4.73
CA THR A 326 -15.87 5.08 5.12
C THR A 326 -16.64 5.68 6.31
N ALA A 327 -17.96 5.53 6.36
CA ALA A 327 -18.78 5.97 7.50
C ALA A 327 -18.41 5.23 8.81
N ILE A 328 -18.14 3.93 8.74
CA ILE A 328 -17.65 3.16 9.91
C ILE A 328 -16.31 3.75 10.41
N ARG A 329 -15.42 4.19 9.52
CA ARG A 329 -14.15 4.83 9.92
C ARG A 329 -14.35 6.15 10.65
N VAL A 330 -15.41 6.89 10.37
CA VAL A 330 -15.76 8.09 11.18
C VAL A 330 -15.94 7.69 12.64
N ALA A 331 -16.76 6.66 12.91
CA ALA A 331 -16.96 6.18 14.28
C ALA A 331 -15.64 5.70 14.93
N VAL A 332 -14.81 4.97 14.18
CA VAL A 332 -13.51 4.50 14.67
C VAL A 332 -12.60 5.67 15.04
N PHE A 333 -12.50 6.70 14.20
CA PHE A 333 -11.64 7.85 14.47
C PHE A 333 -12.18 8.73 15.60
N LEU A 334 -13.50 8.81 15.77
CA LEU A 334 -14.10 9.46 16.93
C LEU A 334 -13.80 8.69 18.23
N ILE A 335 -13.82 7.35 18.22
CA ILE A 335 -13.39 6.54 19.36
C ILE A 335 -11.92 6.82 19.70
N PHE A 336 -11.01 6.86 18.70
CA PHE A 336 -9.62 7.19 18.92
C PHE A 336 -9.44 8.59 19.52
N SER A 337 -10.20 9.57 19.00
CA SER A 337 -10.16 10.95 19.52
C SER A 337 -10.67 11.04 20.95
N LEU A 338 -11.77 10.36 21.27
CA LEU A 338 -12.33 10.33 22.61
C LEU A 338 -11.33 9.75 23.61
N VAL A 339 -10.72 8.60 23.26
CA VAL A 339 -9.69 7.96 24.12
C VAL A 339 -8.44 8.83 24.26
N ALA A 340 -8.08 9.60 23.22
CA ALA A 340 -6.91 10.49 23.29
C ALA A 340 -7.11 11.72 24.22
N VAL A 341 -8.34 12.07 24.57
CA VAL A 341 -8.66 13.20 25.47
C VAL A 341 -8.95 12.71 26.90
N MET A 342 -9.49 11.48 27.03
CA MET A 342 -9.85 10.93 28.34
C MET A 342 -8.61 10.48 29.13
N PRO A 343 -8.69 10.48 30.48
CA PRO A 343 -7.68 9.82 31.31
C PRO A 343 -7.52 8.35 30.90
N VAL A 344 -6.27 7.89 30.92
CA VAL A 344 -5.98 6.51 30.52
C VAL A 344 -6.61 5.53 31.50
N HIS A 345 -7.46 4.64 30.97
CA HIS A 345 -8.15 3.61 31.70
C HIS A 345 -7.72 2.22 31.18
N PRO A 346 -7.69 1.17 32.00
CA PRO A 346 -7.32 -0.18 31.53
C PRO A 346 -8.07 -0.69 30.30
N LEU A 347 -9.30 -0.23 30.07
CA LEU A 347 -10.10 -0.58 28.88
C LEU A 347 -9.78 0.29 27.65
N SER A 348 -8.97 1.36 27.77
CA SER A 348 -8.66 2.26 26.66
C SER A 348 -7.90 1.53 25.53
N LEU A 349 -6.89 0.75 25.87
CA LEU A 349 -6.11 0.00 24.88
C LEU A 349 -6.92 -1.11 24.20
N PRO A 350 -7.67 -1.97 24.90
CA PRO A 350 -8.60 -2.93 24.28
C PRO A 350 -9.63 -2.27 23.36
N LEU A 351 -10.23 -1.14 23.78
CA LEU A 351 -11.22 -0.42 22.98
C LEU A 351 -10.63 0.11 21.67
N VAL A 352 -9.46 0.75 21.74
CA VAL A 352 -8.74 1.23 20.55
C VAL A 352 -8.31 0.07 19.66
N GLY A 353 -7.84 -1.04 20.25
CA GLY A 353 -7.50 -2.25 19.53
C GLY A 353 -8.69 -2.81 18.75
N MET A 354 -9.83 -3.01 19.41
CA MET A 354 -11.07 -3.48 18.76
C MET A 354 -11.54 -2.55 17.65
N ALA A 355 -11.50 -1.23 17.88
CA ALA A 355 -11.83 -0.23 16.87
C ALA A 355 -10.85 -0.29 15.68
N HIS A 356 -9.55 -0.53 15.95
CA HIS A 356 -8.55 -0.70 14.89
C HIS A 356 -8.79 -1.95 14.04
N LEU A 357 -9.26 -3.06 14.62
CA LEU A 357 -9.63 -4.26 13.87
C LEU A 357 -10.71 -3.97 12.81
N LEU A 358 -11.69 -3.11 13.12
CA LEU A 358 -12.70 -2.68 12.14
C LEU A 358 -12.09 -1.94 10.96
N THR A 359 -10.93 -1.29 11.13
CA THR A 359 -10.24 -0.65 10.01
C THR A 359 -9.72 -1.67 8.98
N GLY A 360 -9.37 -2.88 9.40
CA GLY A 360 -9.00 -3.99 8.51
C GLY A 360 -10.20 -4.44 7.65
N LEU A 361 -11.36 -4.65 8.27
CA LEU A 361 -12.60 -5.01 7.56
C LEU A 361 -12.99 -3.94 6.53
N THR A 362 -13.00 -2.68 6.96
CA THR A 362 -13.34 -1.56 6.06
C THR A 362 -12.29 -1.38 4.96
N TRP A 363 -11.01 -1.68 5.21
CA TRP A 363 -9.97 -1.59 4.19
C TRP A 363 -10.17 -2.64 3.09
N ALA A 364 -10.50 -3.88 3.44
CA ALA A 364 -10.81 -4.92 2.46
C ALA A 364 -11.96 -4.50 1.53
N ALA A 365 -13.00 -3.85 2.08
CA ALA A 365 -14.10 -3.32 1.29
C ALA A 365 -13.68 -2.14 0.39
N ILE A 366 -12.92 -1.19 0.94
CA ILE A 366 -12.52 0.04 0.25
C ILE A 366 -11.55 -0.26 -0.89
N SER A 367 -10.52 -1.06 -0.66
CA SER A 367 -9.47 -1.34 -1.66
C SER A 367 -10.04 -2.04 -2.90
N ILE A 368 -10.96 -3.00 -2.71
CA ILE A 368 -11.61 -3.70 -3.84
C ILE A 368 -12.60 -2.78 -4.54
N SER A 369 -13.41 -2.05 -3.78
CA SER A 369 -14.39 -1.13 -4.36
C SER A 369 -13.73 -0.04 -5.18
N SER A 370 -12.61 0.53 -4.69
CA SER A 370 -11.90 1.64 -5.36
C SER A 370 -11.45 1.27 -6.76
N THR A 371 -10.77 0.14 -6.91
CA THR A 371 -10.29 -0.32 -8.21
C THR A 371 -11.44 -0.59 -9.17
N THR A 372 -12.51 -1.21 -8.68
CA THR A 372 -13.72 -1.48 -9.47
C THR A 372 -14.42 -0.20 -9.91
N ILE A 373 -14.54 0.80 -9.03
CA ILE A 373 -15.19 2.08 -9.33
C ILE A 373 -14.41 2.84 -10.40
N VAL A 374 -13.08 2.93 -10.24
CA VAL A 374 -12.23 3.63 -11.22
C VAL A 374 -12.33 2.96 -12.58
N ALA A 375 -12.22 1.63 -12.65
CA ALA A 375 -12.36 0.89 -13.89
C ALA A 375 -13.75 1.07 -14.55
N THR A 376 -14.82 1.13 -13.75
CA THR A 376 -16.20 1.28 -14.26
C THR A 376 -16.49 2.71 -14.74
N LEU A 377 -15.89 3.74 -14.10
CA LEU A 377 -16.11 5.14 -14.44
C LEU A 377 -15.16 5.65 -15.51
N ALA A 378 -14.11 4.90 -15.80
CA ALA A 378 -13.14 5.25 -16.84
C ALA A 378 -13.80 5.23 -18.23
N PRO A 379 -13.42 6.15 -19.14
CA PRO A 379 -13.80 6.06 -20.55
C PRO A 379 -13.26 4.76 -21.16
N LYS A 380 -14.04 4.12 -22.04
CA LYS A 380 -13.64 2.88 -22.73
C LYS A 380 -12.28 3.07 -23.43
N GLY A 381 -11.35 2.16 -23.19
CA GLY A 381 -9.99 2.21 -23.74
C GLY A 381 -9.03 3.15 -23.02
N GLN A 382 -9.47 3.79 -21.91
CA GLN A 382 -8.63 4.67 -21.08
C GLN A 382 -8.54 4.19 -19.63
N GLU A 383 -8.91 2.95 -19.35
CA GLU A 383 -8.96 2.38 -18.01
C GLU A 383 -7.57 2.42 -17.32
N ALA A 384 -6.51 2.15 -18.08
CA ALA A 384 -5.12 2.22 -17.58
C ALA A 384 -4.72 3.65 -17.20
N ILE A 385 -5.12 4.65 -18.00
CA ILE A 385 -4.84 6.06 -17.73
C ILE A 385 -5.60 6.51 -16.48
N ALA A 386 -6.87 6.13 -16.37
CA ALA A 386 -7.69 6.44 -15.20
C ALA A 386 -7.10 5.84 -13.92
N MET A 387 -6.66 4.57 -13.97
CA MET A 387 -6.04 3.91 -12.82
C MET A 387 -4.68 4.55 -12.46
N GLY A 388 -3.88 4.90 -13.46
CA GLY A 388 -2.62 5.62 -13.26
C GLY A 388 -2.82 6.99 -12.60
N SER A 389 -3.80 7.77 -13.06
CA SER A 389 -4.15 9.07 -12.47
C SER A 389 -4.67 8.93 -11.05
N TYR A 390 -5.50 7.92 -10.78
CA TYR A 390 -5.96 7.57 -9.44
C TYR A 390 -4.81 7.27 -8.48
N ASN A 391 -3.90 6.39 -8.87
CA ASN A 391 -2.75 6.01 -8.03
C ASN A 391 -1.79 7.19 -7.78
N SER A 392 -1.60 8.05 -8.77
CA SER A 392 -0.78 9.26 -8.60
C SER A 392 -1.38 10.23 -7.59
N LEU A 393 -2.69 10.44 -7.67
CA LEU A 393 -3.41 11.31 -6.74
C LEU A 393 -3.38 10.77 -5.31
N ILE A 394 -3.55 9.46 -5.14
CA ILE A 394 -3.37 8.78 -3.84
C ILE A 394 -1.95 8.98 -3.31
N GLY A 395 -0.94 8.82 -4.17
CA GLY A 395 0.46 9.03 -3.79
C GLY A 395 0.69 10.43 -3.24
N ILE A 396 0.21 11.47 -3.94
CA ILE A 396 0.30 12.86 -3.50
C ILE A 396 -0.44 13.07 -2.17
N ALA A 397 -1.65 12.56 -2.04
CA ALA A 397 -2.44 12.66 -0.82
C ALA A 397 -1.76 11.96 0.36
N THR A 398 -1.11 10.82 0.13
CA THR A 398 -0.32 10.09 1.13
C THR A 398 0.89 10.89 1.57
N ILE A 399 1.65 11.47 0.64
CA ILE A 399 2.84 12.30 0.94
C ILE A 399 2.44 13.47 1.84
N ILE A 400 1.45 14.25 1.44
CA ILE A 400 1.01 15.44 2.18
C ILE A 400 0.38 15.03 3.51
N GLY A 401 -0.49 14.02 3.52
CA GLY A 401 -1.17 13.53 4.71
C GLY A 401 -0.21 13.00 5.78
N SER A 402 0.86 12.31 5.37
CA SER A 402 1.89 11.79 6.28
C SER A 402 2.66 12.93 6.95
N LEU A 403 3.06 13.93 6.17
CA LEU A 403 3.76 15.09 6.70
C LEU A 403 2.88 15.88 7.67
N VAL A 404 1.66 16.19 7.26
CA VAL A 404 0.69 16.94 8.08
C VAL A 404 0.34 16.15 9.35
N GLY A 405 0.13 14.84 9.27
CA GLY A 405 -0.18 13.99 10.43
C GLY A 405 0.92 14.00 11.48
N GLY A 406 2.18 13.87 11.05
CA GLY A 406 3.33 13.94 11.97
C GLY A 406 3.48 15.31 12.64
N MET A 407 3.36 16.39 11.86
CA MET A 407 3.45 17.77 12.39
C MET A 407 2.28 18.09 13.33
N MET A 408 1.07 17.73 12.95
CA MET A 408 -0.15 17.99 13.69
C MET A 408 -0.18 17.26 15.03
N ALA A 409 0.33 16.02 15.08
CA ALA A 409 0.42 15.26 16.32
C ALA A 409 1.31 15.95 17.36
N VAL A 410 2.41 16.55 16.93
CA VAL A 410 3.33 17.28 17.83
C VAL A 410 2.76 18.64 18.24
N SER A 411 2.15 19.38 17.28
CA SER A 411 1.70 20.76 17.54
C SER A 411 0.35 20.84 18.25
N TYR A 412 -0.59 19.92 17.94
CA TYR A 412 -1.98 19.97 18.41
C TYR A 412 -2.42 18.69 19.13
N GLY A 413 -1.54 17.69 19.25
CA GLY A 413 -1.81 16.42 19.89
C GLY A 413 -2.54 15.41 19.03
N TYR A 414 -2.64 14.17 19.51
CA TYR A 414 -3.22 13.04 18.78
C TYR A 414 -4.72 13.19 18.51
N SER A 415 -5.46 13.76 19.48
CA SER A 415 -6.91 13.99 19.33
C SER A 415 -7.23 14.87 18.13
N ALA A 416 -6.44 15.91 17.87
CA ALA A 416 -6.61 16.78 16.72
C ALA A 416 -6.46 16.01 15.40
N CYS A 417 -5.48 15.09 15.30
CA CYS A 417 -5.30 14.22 14.14
C CYS A 417 -6.55 13.34 13.92
N PHE A 418 -7.07 12.76 14.98
CA PHE A 418 -8.20 11.82 14.91
C PHE A 418 -9.52 12.54 14.59
N ILE A 419 -9.78 13.73 15.18
CA ILE A 419 -10.94 14.56 14.84
C ILE A 419 -10.88 15.02 13.39
N THR A 420 -9.74 15.54 12.94
CA THR A 420 -9.55 15.95 11.55
C THR A 420 -9.80 14.78 10.60
N GLY A 421 -9.24 13.60 10.92
CA GLY A 421 -9.51 12.39 10.17
C GLY A 421 -10.99 12.03 10.13
N ALA A 422 -11.69 12.10 11.27
CA ALA A 422 -13.13 11.81 11.36
C ALA A 422 -13.96 12.77 10.50
N ILE A 423 -13.69 14.08 10.56
CA ILE A 423 -14.39 15.11 9.77
C ILE A 423 -14.19 14.84 8.27
N LEU A 424 -12.94 14.62 7.83
CA LEU A 424 -12.62 14.36 6.43
C LEU A 424 -13.25 13.04 5.93
N MET A 425 -13.30 12.00 6.77
CA MET A 425 -14.00 10.75 6.46
C MET A 425 -15.51 10.97 6.37
N GLY A 426 -16.10 11.80 7.23
CA GLY A 426 -17.52 12.19 7.18
C GLY A 426 -17.86 12.90 5.87
N VAL A 427 -17.06 13.88 5.47
CA VAL A 427 -17.21 14.57 4.17
C VAL A 427 -17.09 13.58 3.01
N THR A 428 -16.08 12.68 3.07
CA THR A 428 -15.88 11.68 2.02
C THR A 428 -17.05 10.70 1.95
N ALA A 429 -17.56 10.19 3.08
CA ALA A 429 -18.68 9.26 3.11
C ALA A 429 -19.96 9.89 2.53
N THR A 430 -20.28 11.11 2.92
CA THR A 430 -21.47 11.83 2.40
C THR A 430 -21.38 12.06 0.89
N ARG A 431 -20.20 12.44 0.38
CA ARG A 431 -19.96 12.59 -1.06
C ARG A 431 -20.06 11.26 -1.82
N LEU A 432 -19.52 10.17 -1.25
CA LEU A 432 -19.65 8.83 -1.86
C LEU A 432 -21.11 8.35 -1.88
N PHE A 433 -21.92 8.61 -0.83
CA PHE A 433 -23.35 8.33 -0.86
C PHE A 433 -24.07 9.13 -1.95
N TRP A 434 -23.69 10.38 -2.16
CA TRP A 434 -24.26 11.21 -3.22
C TRP A 434 -23.87 10.71 -4.61
N ILE A 435 -22.59 10.39 -4.84
CA ILE A 435 -22.11 9.79 -6.11
C ILE A 435 -22.86 8.47 -6.38
N GLY A 436 -23.07 7.63 -5.38
CA GLY A 436 -23.79 6.37 -5.51
C GLY A 436 -25.28 6.50 -5.89
N ARG A 437 -25.85 7.69 -5.79
CA ARG A 437 -27.24 8.02 -6.20
C ARG A 437 -27.33 8.62 -7.60
N MET A 438 -26.21 8.94 -8.26
CA MET A 438 -26.22 9.56 -9.60
C MET A 438 -26.81 8.59 -10.65
N PRO A 439 -27.75 9.03 -11.50
CA PRO A 439 -28.42 8.19 -12.49
C PRO A 439 -27.45 7.57 -13.50
N ASN A 440 -26.41 8.30 -13.90
CA ASN A 440 -25.43 7.84 -14.90
C ASN A 440 -24.60 6.62 -14.49
N LEU A 441 -24.42 6.39 -13.18
CA LEU A 441 -23.82 5.16 -12.64
C LEU A 441 -24.75 3.95 -12.72
N ILE A 442 -26.07 4.19 -12.80
CA ILE A 442 -27.11 3.16 -12.87
C ILE A 442 -27.30 2.68 -14.32
N LEU A 443 -27.20 3.59 -15.27
CA LEU A 443 -27.47 3.33 -16.70
C LEU A 443 -26.32 2.61 -17.42
N GLN A 444 -25.05 2.80 -17.01
CA GLN A 444 -23.91 2.05 -17.58
C GLN A 444 -23.98 0.54 -17.30
N LYS A 445 -24.73 0.10 -16.26
CA LYS A 445 -24.93 -1.33 -15.95
C LYS A 445 -25.98 -2.02 -16.84
N GLN A 446 -26.80 -1.28 -17.60
CA GLN A 446 -27.91 -1.86 -18.39
C GLN A 446 -27.61 -2.02 -19.88
N GLY A 447 -26.35 -1.78 -20.32
CA GLY A 447 -25.97 -2.11 -21.71
C GLY A 447 -26.70 -1.34 -22.81
N ASN A 448 -27.42 -0.26 -22.49
CA ASN A 448 -28.05 0.56 -23.51
C ASN A 448 -27.07 1.63 -24.01
N PRO A 449 -26.76 1.66 -25.33
CA PRO A 449 -26.00 2.75 -25.92
C PRO A 449 -26.84 4.03 -25.77
N ILE A 450 -26.26 5.01 -25.13
CA ILE A 450 -26.82 6.38 -25.12
C ILE A 450 -26.87 6.84 -26.59
N LYS A 451 -28.09 7.07 -27.10
CA LYS A 451 -28.33 7.73 -28.37
C LYS A 451 -27.86 9.16 -28.34
#